data_a0eb2a5591fb4b26ed40fd30939cec70
#
_entry.id   a0eb2a5591fb4b26ed40fd30939cec70
#
_cell.length_a   1.000
_cell.length_b   1.000
_cell.length_c   1.000
_cell.angle_alpha   90.00
_cell.angle_beta   90.00
_cell.angle_gamma   90.00
#
_symmetry.space_group_name_H-M   'P 1'
#
loop_
_entity.id
_entity.type
_entity.pdbx_description
1 polymer ?
#
loop_
_entity_poly.entity_id
_entity_poly.type
_entity_poly.pdbx_seq_one_letter_code
_entity_poly.pdbx_strand_id
1 'polypeptide(L)'
;RKRVGFLASAVDRFVHENPERIQRGRRFSQLNDDEHDKLISWARRLAAAGACPADVHRRIATRLNRSVETIRYTIKRYDQEHADSAVFPNADGKLRPESCARIFRHYQHGETVESIARRYHRSRASIYRIVLAQRAEAIAQLPLDFMPNALFARKSAEKVVFQPFPQNVDAPKRVRRPTGLPAYLASLYEVPLLTREQEVWLFRKFNYLKYKATLLRDQLQQDRPSGRLMDQIEMLYQDIVDLKNKIVRANLRLVVSIAKRRVSASDSFFDLVSDGNMSLMRAVEKFDYARGNKFSTYSSWAIMKNYARSIPNEHKVRDRFRAADTELLQATADESTDETYRRMAESDRLHQVEKFLDRLEPREQTIIVRRYGLNHEHDPETLKEVGSALGVTKERVRQIEAKALEKLRKAAEAEAMLPEIG
;
A
#
# COMPACT_ATOMS: atom_id res chain seq x y z
N ARG A 1 -49.36 11.05 -18.29
CA ARG A 1 -49.69 9.96 -17.33
C ARG A 1 -51.02 9.41 -17.73
N LYS A 2 -51.12 8.14 -18.19
CA LYS A 2 -52.39 7.46 -18.45
C LYS A 2 -53.08 7.19 -17.11
N ARG A 3 -54.24 7.75 -16.92
CA ARG A 3 -55.10 7.41 -15.75
C ARG A 3 -55.80 6.09 -16.07
N VAL A 4 -55.58 5.08 -15.25
CA VAL A 4 -56.30 3.82 -15.30
C VAL A 4 -57.52 3.97 -14.44
N GLY A 5 -58.73 3.91 -15.02
CA GLY A 5 -59.99 3.92 -14.33
C GLY A 5 -60.69 2.55 -14.42
N PHE A 6 -61.43 2.20 -13.39
CA PHE A 6 -62.27 1.00 -13.40
C PHE A 6 -63.71 1.35 -13.79
N LEU A 7 -64.38 0.52 -14.56
CA LEU A 7 -65.79 0.71 -14.85
C LEU A 7 -66.61 0.54 -13.55
N ALA A 8 -67.60 1.37 -13.32
CA ALA A 8 -68.42 1.35 -12.11
C ALA A 8 -69.10 -0.05 -11.92
N SER A 9 -69.58 -0.67 -12.99
CA SER A 9 -70.16 -2.02 -12.96
C SER A 9 -69.14 -3.09 -12.55
N ALA A 10 -67.85 -2.93 -12.86
CA ALA A 10 -66.81 -3.86 -12.44
C ALA A 10 -66.48 -3.66 -10.94
N VAL A 11 -66.53 -2.44 -10.46
CA VAL A 11 -66.36 -2.13 -9.02
C VAL A 11 -67.53 -2.70 -8.22
N ASP A 12 -68.77 -2.52 -8.69
CA ASP A 12 -69.96 -3.02 -8.00
C ASP A 12 -69.99 -4.56 -7.95
N ARG A 13 -69.56 -5.23 -9.04
CA ARG A 13 -69.41 -6.67 -9.05
C ARG A 13 -68.34 -7.16 -8.06
N PHE A 14 -67.20 -6.47 -8.02
CA PHE A 14 -66.12 -6.79 -7.05
C PHE A 14 -66.59 -6.58 -5.60
N VAL A 15 -67.40 -5.56 -5.35
CA VAL A 15 -68.00 -5.27 -4.03
C VAL A 15 -68.92 -6.41 -3.59
N HIS A 16 -69.76 -6.91 -4.51
CA HIS A 16 -70.67 -8.02 -4.23
C HIS A 16 -69.93 -9.37 -4.05
N GLU A 17 -68.86 -9.60 -4.82
CA GLU A 17 -68.14 -10.87 -4.77
C GLU A 17 -67.17 -10.93 -3.58
N ASN A 18 -66.73 -9.79 -3.00
CA ASN A 18 -65.73 -9.72 -1.92
C ASN A 18 -66.19 -8.91 -0.69
N PRO A 19 -67.32 -9.26 -0.05
CA PRO A 19 -67.87 -8.48 1.05
C PRO A 19 -66.91 -8.41 2.26
N GLU A 20 -66.18 -9.48 2.54
CA GLU A 20 -65.20 -9.50 3.65
C GLU A 20 -63.99 -8.60 3.40
N ARG A 21 -63.51 -8.48 2.19
CA ARG A 21 -62.41 -7.59 1.83
C ARG A 21 -62.82 -6.13 1.96
N ILE A 22 -64.06 -5.81 1.64
CA ILE A 22 -64.62 -4.48 1.73
C ILE A 22 -64.92 -4.10 3.18
N GLN A 23 -65.44 -5.04 3.99
CA GLN A 23 -65.57 -4.80 5.43
C GLN A 23 -64.19 -4.58 6.09
N ARG A 24 -63.12 -5.29 5.68
CA ARG A 24 -61.77 -5.01 6.12
C ARG A 24 -61.31 -3.61 5.68
N GLY A 25 -61.63 -3.18 4.46
CA GLY A 25 -61.32 -1.84 3.96
C GLY A 25 -62.09 -0.73 4.66
N ARG A 26 -63.39 -0.96 5.01
CA ARG A 26 -64.19 -0.01 5.80
C ARG A 26 -63.77 0.08 7.27
N ARG A 27 -63.12 -0.93 7.82
CA ARG A 27 -62.46 -0.89 9.15
C ARG A 27 -61.15 -0.11 9.16
N PHE A 28 -60.75 0.45 8.04
CA PHE A 28 -59.64 1.41 7.96
C PHE A 28 -60.11 2.77 8.56
N SER A 29 -60.35 2.80 9.89
CA SER A 29 -60.51 4.05 10.59
C SER A 29 -59.17 4.78 10.60
N GLN A 30 -59.16 6.08 10.31
CA GLN A 30 -58.01 6.95 10.56
C GLN A 30 -57.65 6.81 12.05
N LEU A 31 -56.37 6.92 12.37
CA LEU A 31 -55.94 6.97 13.78
C LEU A 31 -56.58 8.17 14.43
N ASN A 32 -57.27 7.97 15.57
CA ASN A 32 -57.75 9.06 16.40
C ASN A 32 -56.55 9.82 16.99
N ASP A 33 -56.76 11.09 17.34
CA ASP A 33 -55.70 11.94 17.92
C ASP A 33 -55.09 11.30 19.18
N ASP A 34 -55.93 10.68 20.04
CA ASP A 34 -55.47 9.93 21.20
C ASP A 34 -54.62 8.71 20.85
N GLU A 35 -54.96 8.00 19.77
CA GLU A 35 -54.15 6.87 19.27
C GLU A 35 -52.83 7.34 18.68
N HIS A 36 -52.84 8.51 18.02
CA HIS A 36 -51.68 9.14 17.48
C HIS A 36 -50.68 9.53 18.57
N ASP A 37 -51.15 10.21 19.63
CA ASP A 37 -50.30 10.63 20.74
C ASP A 37 -49.73 9.45 21.53
N LYS A 38 -50.54 8.40 21.76
CA LYS A 38 -50.07 7.13 22.34
C LYS A 38 -49.02 6.47 21.48
N LEU A 39 -49.20 6.45 20.16
CA LEU A 39 -48.26 5.89 19.22
C LEU A 39 -46.89 6.60 19.30
N ILE A 40 -46.92 7.94 19.25
CA ILE A 40 -45.69 8.74 19.32
C ILE A 40 -44.99 8.57 20.68
N SER A 41 -45.76 8.60 21.80
CA SER A 41 -45.17 8.39 23.12
C SER A 41 -44.50 7.01 23.28
N TRP A 42 -45.13 5.95 22.76
CA TRP A 42 -44.56 4.62 22.77
C TRP A 42 -43.36 4.52 21.84
N ALA A 43 -43.41 5.13 20.65
CA ALA A 43 -42.30 5.18 19.72
C ALA A 43 -41.07 5.84 20.36
N ARG A 44 -41.25 6.99 21.03
CA ARG A 44 -40.15 7.66 21.76
C ARG A 44 -39.55 6.80 22.87
N ARG A 45 -40.39 6.13 23.70
CA ARG A 45 -39.90 5.24 24.74
C ARG A 45 -39.07 4.08 24.18
N LEU A 46 -39.55 3.45 23.11
CA LEU A 46 -38.84 2.33 22.49
C LEU A 46 -37.56 2.81 21.76
N ALA A 47 -37.57 3.97 21.14
CA ALA A 47 -36.43 4.59 20.54
C ALA A 47 -35.35 4.95 21.58
N ALA A 48 -35.75 5.54 22.72
CA ALA A 48 -34.90 5.83 23.85
C ALA A 48 -34.26 4.55 24.45
N ALA A 49 -34.99 3.44 24.44
CA ALA A 49 -34.48 2.13 24.82
C ALA A 49 -33.55 1.48 23.76
N GLY A 50 -33.23 2.19 22.67
CA GLY A 50 -32.32 1.73 21.61
C GLY A 50 -32.95 0.77 20.60
N ALA A 51 -34.28 0.66 20.55
CA ALA A 51 -34.95 -0.15 19.54
C ALA A 51 -34.79 0.46 18.14
N CYS A 52 -34.57 -0.38 17.12
CA CYS A 52 -34.50 0.10 15.75
C CYS A 52 -35.93 0.45 15.20
N PRO A 53 -36.01 1.37 14.22
CA PRO A 53 -37.33 1.79 13.68
C PRO A 53 -38.20 0.61 13.24
N ALA A 54 -37.65 -0.41 12.59
CA ALA A 54 -38.43 -1.58 12.12
C ALA A 54 -39.01 -2.40 13.28
N ASP A 55 -38.30 -2.53 14.41
CA ASP A 55 -38.82 -3.22 15.60
C ASP A 55 -39.87 -2.39 16.33
N VAL A 56 -39.66 -1.08 16.38
CA VAL A 56 -40.64 -0.13 16.94
C VAL A 56 -41.95 -0.21 16.14
N HIS A 57 -41.85 -0.10 14.82
CA HIS A 57 -43.04 -0.17 13.94
C HIS A 57 -43.78 -1.50 14.12
N ARG A 58 -43.07 -2.63 14.19
CA ARG A 58 -43.67 -3.96 14.37
C ARG A 58 -44.37 -4.10 15.74
N ARG A 59 -43.69 -3.71 16.83
CA ARG A 59 -44.24 -3.81 18.19
C ARG A 59 -45.50 -2.95 18.38
N ILE A 60 -45.47 -1.69 17.85
CA ILE A 60 -46.61 -0.80 17.92
C ILE A 60 -47.75 -1.30 17.02
N ALA A 61 -47.44 -1.80 15.83
CA ALA A 61 -48.39 -2.39 14.90
C ALA A 61 -49.20 -3.54 15.54
N THR A 62 -48.49 -4.46 16.20
CA THR A 62 -49.12 -5.57 16.94
C THR A 62 -49.97 -5.07 18.09
N ARG A 63 -49.53 -4.04 18.84
CA ARG A 63 -50.24 -3.52 20.01
C ARG A 63 -51.49 -2.74 19.64
N LEU A 64 -51.46 -1.99 18.53
CA LEU A 64 -52.61 -1.20 18.04
C LEU A 64 -53.47 -1.99 17.04
N ASN A 65 -53.12 -3.25 16.76
CA ASN A 65 -53.74 -4.09 15.71
C ASN A 65 -53.87 -3.35 14.37
N ARG A 66 -52.81 -2.64 13.97
CA ARG A 66 -52.69 -1.88 12.72
C ARG A 66 -51.59 -2.42 11.85
N SER A 67 -51.60 -2.02 10.56
CA SER A 67 -50.50 -2.45 9.65
C SER A 67 -49.17 -1.75 10.04
N VAL A 68 -48.05 -2.47 9.84
CA VAL A 68 -46.72 -1.93 10.08
C VAL A 68 -46.46 -0.68 9.22
N GLU A 69 -47.00 -0.66 7.99
CA GLU A 69 -46.84 0.46 7.07
C GLU A 69 -47.62 1.72 7.55
N THR A 70 -48.82 1.53 8.14
CA THR A 70 -49.56 2.66 8.74
C THR A 70 -48.74 3.30 9.85
N ILE A 71 -48.19 2.49 10.78
CA ILE A 71 -47.37 2.98 11.87
C ILE A 71 -46.09 3.69 11.35
N ARG A 72 -45.43 3.09 10.36
CA ARG A 72 -44.28 3.67 9.73
C ARG A 72 -44.59 5.02 9.09
N TYR A 73 -45.67 5.09 8.32
CA TYR A 73 -46.07 6.32 7.67
C TYR A 73 -46.42 7.42 8.67
N THR A 74 -47.14 7.09 9.75
CA THR A 74 -47.50 8.04 10.81
C THR A 74 -46.29 8.61 11.51
N ILE A 75 -45.33 7.75 11.92
CA ILE A 75 -44.10 8.21 12.58
C ILE A 75 -43.25 9.04 11.59
N LYS A 76 -43.16 8.64 10.34
CA LYS A 76 -42.44 9.39 9.33
C LYS A 76 -43.01 10.77 9.08
N ARG A 77 -44.30 10.87 9.00
CA ARG A 77 -45.02 12.15 8.84
C ARG A 77 -44.78 13.03 10.06
N TYR A 78 -44.91 12.47 11.26
CA TYR A 78 -44.63 13.18 12.51
C TYR A 78 -43.20 13.73 12.54
N ASP A 79 -42.19 12.91 12.19
CA ASP A 79 -40.77 13.30 12.17
C ASP A 79 -40.48 14.39 11.11
N GLN A 80 -41.24 14.43 10.02
CA GLN A 80 -41.15 15.50 9.01
C GLN A 80 -41.77 16.81 9.47
N GLU A 81 -42.92 16.76 10.20
CA GLU A 81 -43.62 17.92 10.73
C GLU A 81 -42.92 18.50 11.98
N HIS A 82 -42.20 17.67 12.74
CA HIS A 82 -41.55 18.00 14.02
C HIS A 82 -40.07 17.64 14.02
N ALA A 83 -39.29 18.33 13.23
CA ALA A 83 -37.86 18.02 13.05
C ALA A 83 -37.05 18.07 14.36
N ASP A 84 -37.37 19.03 15.26
CA ASP A 84 -36.64 19.20 16.53
C ASP A 84 -36.99 18.13 17.58
N SER A 85 -38.13 17.48 17.45
CA SER A 85 -38.62 16.45 18.36
C SER A 85 -38.87 15.10 17.68
N ALA A 86 -38.22 14.86 16.56
CA ALA A 86 -38.33 13.65 15.77
C ALA A 86 -37.98 12.39 16.59
N VAL A 87 -38.78 11.34 16.43
CA VAL A 87 -38.55 10.05 17.07
C VAL A 87 -37.29 9.39 16.50
N PHE A 88 -37.09 9.52 15.18
CA PHE A 88 -35.97 8.96 14.46
C PHE A 88 -35.34 9.98 13.49
N PRO A 89 -34.58 10.95 13.98
CA PRO A 89 -34.06 12.06 13.17
C PRO A 89 -33.25 11.64 11.95
N ASN A 90 -32.75 10.38 11.91
CA ASN A 90 -31.92 9.87 10.83
C ASN A 90 -32.45 8.56 10.20
N ALA A 91 -33.72 8.19 10.41
CA ALA A 91 -34.23 6.86 10.04
C ALA A 91 -34.38 6.66 8.53
N ASP A 92 -34.71 7.67 7.75
CA ASP A 92 -35.03 7.57 6.32
C ASP A 92 -33.84 7.95 5.39
N GLY A 93 -32.79 8.53 5.92
CA GLY A 93 -31.60 8.88 5.13
C GLY A 93 -30.71 7.65 4.82
N LYS A 94 -30.16 7.59 3.60
CA LYS A 94 -28.99 6.76 3.35
C LYS A 94 -27.91 7.23 4.34
N LEU A 95 -27.32 6.30 5.09
CA LEU A 95 -26.19 6.64 5.97
C LEU A 95 -25.09 7.28 5.14
N ARG A 96 -24.50 8.35 5.66
CA ARG A 96 -23.35 9.00 5.00
C ARG A 96 -22.21 7.99 4.90
N PRO A 97 -21.38 8.05 3.85
CA PRO A 97 -20.23 7.14 3.67
C PRO A 97 -19.34 7.05 4.91
N GLU A 98 -19.13 8.20 5.59
CA GLU A 98 -18.36 8.27 6.84
C GLU A 98 -18.98 7.45 7.98
N SER A 99 -20.32 7.43 8.06
CA SER A 99 -21.04 6.64 9.07
C SER A 99 -20.97 5.14 8.75
N CYS A 100 -21.01 4.77 7.48
CA CYS A 100 -20.79 3.37 7.04
C CYS A 100 -19.37 2.91 7.37
N ALA A 101 -18.38 3.73 7.12
CA ALA A 101 -16.99 3.44 7.47
C ALA A 101 -16.77 3.33 8.99
N ARG A 102 -17.48 4.16 9.81
CA ARG A 102 -17.44 4.02 11.28
C ARG A 102 -18.10 2.73 11.77
N ILE A 103 -19.24 2.36 11.21
CA ILE A 103 -19.91 1.07 11.49
C ILE A 103 -18.97 -0.08 11.20
N PHE A 104 -18.28 -0.05 10.07
CA PHE A 104 -17.34 -1.10 9.69
C PHE A 104 -16.15 -1.17 10.64
N ARG A 105 -15.58 -0.04 11.06
CA ARG A 105 -14.50 0.00 12.06
C ARG A 105 -14.95 -0.60 13.41
N HIS A 106 -16.13 -0.24 13.91
CA HIS A 106 -16.68 -0.84 15.13
C HIS A 106 -16.81 -2.35 15.02
N TYR A 107 -17.28 -2.83 13.87
CA TYR A 107 -17.37 -4.27 13.61
C TYR A 107 -15.98 -4.95 13.60
N GLN A 108 -14.97 -4.33 12.98
CA GLN A 108 -13.58 -4.84 12.98
C GLN A 108 -12.95 -4.87 14.38
N HIS A 109 -13.31 -3.93 15.24
CA HIS A 109 -12.89 -3.92 16.66
C HIS A 109 -13.64 -4.92 17.53
N GLY A 110 -14.51 -5.77 16.96
CA GLY A 110 -15.19 -6.84 17.67
C GLY A 110 -16.47 -6.43 18.37
N GLU A 111 -17.00 -5.20 18.13
CA GLU A 111 -18.32 -4.83 18.65
C GLU A 111 -19.40 -5.71 18.03
N THR A 112 -20.36 -6.15 18.87
CA THR A 112 -21.45 -6.98 18.39
C THR A 112 -22.38 -6.19 17.46
N VAL A 113 -22.89 -6.87 16.42
CA VAL A 113 -23.85 -6.26 15.48
C VAL A 113 -25.07 -5.69 16.18
N GLU A 114 -25.46 -6.26 17.32
CA GLU A 114 -26.56 -5.77 18.15
C GLU A 114 -26.27 -4.43 18.81
N SER A 115 -25.06 -4.24 19.35
CA SER A 115 -24.60 -2.99 19.92
C SER A 115 -24.58 -1.88 18.88
N ILE A 116 -23.99 -2.19 17.71
CA ILE A 116 -23.92 -1.26 16.59
C ILE A 116 -25.33 -0.91 16.08
N ALA A 117 -26.21 -1.89 15.97
CA ALA A 117 -27.60 -1.68 15.52
C ALA A 117 -28.38 -0.75 16.47
N ARG A 118 -28.19 -0.89 17.80
CA ARG A 118 -28.79 0.02 18.80
C ARG A 118 -28.22 1.43 18.67
N ARG A 119 -26.90 1.57 18.58
CA ARG A 119 -26.22 2.88 18.50
C ARG A 119 -26.63 3.68 17.28
N TYR A 120 -26.81 3.02 16.13
CA TYR A 120 -27.18 3.67 14.88
C TYR A 120 -28.68 3.61 14.56
N HIS A 121 -29.50 3.11 15.48
CA HIS A 121 -30.96 2.92 15.31
C HIS A 121 -31.30 2.21 13.99
N ARG A 122 -30.55 1.16 13.64
CA ARG A 122 -30.74 0.36 12.43
C ARG A 122 -31.02 -1.10 12.75
N SER A 123 -31.67 -1.80 11.82
CA SER A 123 -31.88 -3.24 11.98
C SER A 123 -30.55 -4.00 11.82
N ARG A 124 -30.43 -5.16 12.46
CA ARG A 124 -29.26 -6.05 12.30
C ARG A 124 -28.99 -6.35 10.82
N ALA A 125 -30.05 -6.63 10.04
CA ALA A 125 -29.94 -6.89 8.60
C ALA A 125 -29.34 -5.70 7.82
N SER A 126 -29.70 -4.46 8.23
CA SER A 126 -29.14 -3.26 7.63
C SER A 126 -27.64 -3.12 7.96
N ILE A 127 -27.25 -3.38 9.22
CA ILE A 127 -25.84 -3.34 9.63
C ILE A 127 -25.03 -4.41 8.89
N TYR A 128 -25.52 -5.65 8.82
CA TYR A 128 -24.86 -6.70 8.04
C TYR A 128 -24.66 -6.31 6.58
N ARG A 129 -25.68 -5.71 5.94
CA ARG A 129 -25.57 -5.27 4.56
C ARG A 129 -24.52 -4.17 4.39
N ILE A 130 -24.42 -3.24 5.33
CA ILE A 130 -23.39 -2.19 5.32
C ILE A 130 -22.01 -2.82 5.50
N VAL A 131 -21.83 -3.72 6.45
CA VAL A 131 -20.58 -4.42 6.70
C VAL A 131 -20.15 -5.20 5.46
N LEU A 132 -21.05 -5.94 4.84
CA LEU A 132 -20.77 -6.69 3.60
C LEU A 132 -20.38 -5.76 2.44
N ALA A 133 -21.06 -4.63 2.29
CA ALA A 133 -20.72 -3.65 1.26
C ALA A 133 -19.33 -3.04 1.49
N GLN A 134 -19.00 -2.68 2.72
CA GLN A 134 -17.68 -2.12 3.08
C GLN A 134 -16.56 -3.17 2.95
N ARG A 135 -16.80 -4.44 3.30
CA ARG A 135 -15.85 -5.54 3.05
C ARG A 135 -15.60 -5.70 1.55
N ALA A 136 -16.66 -5.71 0.74
CA ALA A 136 -16.55 -5.85 -0.71
C ALA A 136 -15.74 -4.69 -1.33
N GLU A 137 -15.97 -3.47 -0.87
CA GLU A 137 -15.23 -2.28 -1.27
C GLU A 137 -13.74 -2.38 -0.87
N ALA A 138 -13.45 -2.81 0.35
CA ALA A 138 -12.07 -3.03 0.81
C ALA A 138 -11.36 -4.13 -0.01
N ILE A 139 -12.04 -5.23 -0.33
CA ILE A 139 -11.52 -6.31 -1.17
C ILE A 139 -11.25 -5.82 -2.60
N ALA A 140 -12.11 -4.96 -3.15
CA ALA A 140 -11.90 -4.40 -4.48
C ALA A 140 -10.62 -3.55 -4.57
N GLN A 141 -10.20 -2.91 -3.46
CA GLN A 141 -9.00 -2.08 -3.38
C GLN A 141 -7.72 -2.86 -3.04
N LEU A 142 -7.80 -4.18 -2.78
CA LEU A 142 -6.61 -4.98 -2.45
C LEU A 142 -5.60 -4.98 -3.61
N PRO A 143 -4.30 -4.79 -3.32
CA PRO A 143 -3.24 -4.82 -4.31
C PRO A 143 -2.93 -6.27 -4.71
N LEU A 144 -3.67 -6.79 -5.67
CA LEU A 144 -3.56 -8.15 -6.17
C LEU A 144 -2.80 -8.26 -7.51
N ASP A 145 -2.02 -7.24 -7.86
CA ASP A 145 -1.18 -7.29 -9.06
C ASP A 145 -0.19 -8.45 -8.98
N PHE A 146 -0.13 -9.28 -10.00
CA PHE A 146 0.72 -10.46 -10.06
C PHE A 146 1.51 -10.53 -11.37
N MET A 147 2.65 -11.23 -11.33
CA MET A 147 3.41 -11.55 -12.55
C MET A 147 2.75 -12.72 -13.27
N PRO A 148 2.27 -12.53 -14.51
CA PRO A 148 1.59 -13.58 -15.26
C PRO A 148 2.53 -14.74 -15.58
N ASN A 149 2.02 -15.97 -15.48
CA ASN A 149 2.75 -17.17 -15.85
C ASN A 149 1.80 -18.17 -16.53
N ALA A 150 2.23 -18.75 -17.64
CA ALA A 150 1.43 -19.72 -18.40
C ALA A 150 1.04 -20.96 -17.60
N LEU A 151 1.75 -21.26 -16.50
CA LEU A 151 1.41 -22.37 -15.60
C LEU A 151 0.10 -22.11 -14.85
N PHE A 152 -0.25 -20.86 -14.56
CA PHE A 152 -1.41 -20.54 -13.68
C PHE A 152 -2.75 -20.91 -14.29
N ALA A 153 -2.87 -20.84 -15.61
CA ALA A 153 -4.08 -21.21 -16.35
C ALA A 153 -4.27 -22.74 -16.51
N ARG A 154 -3.25 -23.55 -16.18
CA ARG A 154 -3.31 -25.01 -16.35
C ARG A 154 -4.09 -25.66 -15.20
N LYS A 155 -4.89 -26.69 -15.50
CA LYS A 155 -5.62 -27.48 -14.48
C LYS A 155 -4.68 -28.13 -13.44
N SER A 156 -3.42 -28.39 -13.81
CA SER A 156 -2.41 -28.96 -12.92
C SER A 156 -1.63 -27.91 -12.09
N ALA A 157 -1.94 -26.62 -12.24
CA ALA A 157 -1.22 -25.55 -11.58
C ALA A 157 -1.12 -25.72 -10.05
N GLU A 158 -2.24 -26.08 -9.41
CA GLU A 158 -2.26 -26.29 -7.96
C GLU A 158 -1.28 -27.38 -7.50
N LYS A 159 -1.23 -28.51 -8.21
CA LYS A 159 -0.31 -29.62 -7.87
C LYS A 159 1.15 -29.18 -7.94
N VAL A 160 1.51 -28.31 -8.90
CA VAL A 160 2.87 -27.81 -9.08
C VAL A 160 3.22 -26.71 -8.08
N VAL A 161 2.27 -25.83 -7.77
CA VAL A 161 2.49 -24.68 -6.87
C VAL A 161 2.52 -25.09 -5.40
N PHE A 162 1.67 -26.05 -5.00
CA PHE A 162 1.58 -26.53 -3.62
C PHE A 162 2.49 -27.74 -3.33
N GLN A 163 3.51 -28.00 -4.15
CA GLN A 163 4.55 -28.94 -3.80
C GLN A 163 5.20 -28.57 -2.45
N PRO A 164 5.72 -29.53 -1.69
CA PRO A 164 6.38 -29.26 -0.44
C PRO A 164 7.54 -28.27 -0.63
N PHE A 165 7.79 -27.44 0.38
CA PHE A 165 8.88 -26.46 0.35
C PHE A 165 10.23 -27.19 0.17
N PRO A 166 11.08 -26.80 -0.79
CA PRO A 166 12.36 -27.45 -1.04
C PRO A 166 13.23 -27.41 0.22
N GLN A 167 13.60 -28.59 0.73
CA GLN A 167 14.49 -28.68 1.88
C GLN A 167 15.94 -28.50 1.41
N ASN A 168 16.70 -27.69 2.13
CA ASN A 168 18.13 -27.56 1.90
C ASN A 168 18.82 -28.82 2.44
N VAL A 169 19.28 -29.69 1.58
CA VAL A 169 20.12 -30.82 1.95
C VAL A 169 21.51 -30.30 2.41
N ASP A 170 21.98 -29.20 1.82
CA ASP A 170 23.20 -28.48 2.18
C ASP A 170 22.89 -27.16 2.91
N ALA A 171 22.20 -27.22 4.03
CA ALA A 171 21.98 -26.02 4.83
C ALA A 171 23.33 -25.41 5.24
N PRO A 172 23.65 -24.17 4.84
CA PRO A 172 24.89 -23.54 5.27
C PRO A 172 24.96 -23.56 6.79
N LYS A 173 26.08 -24.07 7.34
CA LYS A 173 26.35 -24.05 8.79
C LYS A 173 25.97 -22.69 9.34
N ARG A 174 25.27 -22.67 10.50
CA ARG A 174 24.80 -21.46 11.17
C ARG A 174 25.84 -20.35 11.05
N VAL A 175 25.48 -19.26 10.36
CA VAL A 175 26.36 -18.11 10.23
C VAL A 175 26.61 -17.57 11.64
N ARG A 176 27.88 -17.53 12.08
CA ARG A 176 28.25 -17.00 13.39
C ARG A 176 27.74 -15.56 13.48
N ARG A 177 26.99 -15.28 14.55
CA ARG A 177 26.53 -13.92 14.84
C ARG A 177 27.77 -13.08 15.18
N PRO A 178 27.98 -11.93 14.52
CA PRO A 178 28.97 -10.98 14.97
C PRO A 178 28.61 -10.50 16.39
N THR A 179 29.59 -10.43 17.28
CA THR A 179 29.45 -9.89 18.63
C THR A 179 29.33 -8.35 18.57
N GLY A 180 28.48 -7.76 19.43
CA GLY A 180 28.36 -6.30 19.51
C GLY A 180 27.33 -5.67 18.57
N LEU A 181 26.49 -6.43 17.87
CA LEU A 181 25.43 -5.90 17.02
C LEU A 181 24.23 -5.44 17.85
N PRO A 182 23.58 -4.31 17.47
CA PRO A 182 22.26 -3.94 17.99
C PRO A 182 21.26 -5.09 17.83
N ALA A 183 20.29 -5.21 18.76
CA ALA A 183 19.33 -6.30 18.80
C ALA A 183 18.58 -6.53 17.47
N TYR A 184 18.21 -5.46 16.79
CA TYR A 184 17.58 -5.52 15.47
C TYR A 184 18.48 -6.22 14.43
N LEU A 185 19.74 -5.81 14.33
CA LEU A 185 20.67 -6.41 13.36
C LEU A 185 20.98 -7.87 13.73
N ALA A 186 21.07 -8.20 14.99
CA ALA A 186 21.29 -9.56 15.49
C ALA A 186 20.13 -10.50 15.08
N SER A 187 18.88 -10.04 15.18
CA SER A 187 17.69 -10.83 14.80
C SER A 187 17.67 -11.21 13.31
N LEU A 188 18.29 -10.40 12.43
CA LEU A 188 18.36 -10.70 11.00
C LEU A 188 19.21 -11.93 10.67
N TYR A 189 20.13 -12.31 11.55
CA TYR A 189 20.95 -13.50 11.38
C TYR A 189 20.23 -14.80 11.79
N GLU A 190 19.08 -14.71 12.44
CA GLU A 190 18.26 -15.88 12.81
C GLU A 190 17.51 -16.46 11.60
N VAL A 191 17.24 -15.59 10.60
CA VAL A 191 16.53 -16.01 9.39
C VAL A 191 17.52 -16.62 8.39
N PRO A 192 17.32 -17.88 7.94
CA PRO A 192 18.20 -18.52 6.98
C PRO A 192 18.07 -17.85 5.60
N LEU A 193 19.17 -17.84 4.85
CA LEU A 193 19.15 -17.38 3.46
C LEU A 193 18.41 -18.40 2.59
N LEU A 194 17.68 -17.90 1.61
CA LEU A 194 16.94 -18.73 0.66
C LEU A 194 17.88 -19.23 -0.45
N THR A 195 17.69 -20.49 -0.86
CA THR A 195 18.29 -21.00 -2.09
C THR A 195 17.50 -20.52 -3.31
N ARG A 196 18.09 -20.63 -4.49
CA ARG A 196 17.43 -20.27 -5.75
C ARG A 196 16.12 -21.03 -5.95
N GLU A 197 16.08 -22.30 -5.60
CA GLU A 197 14.88 -23.13 -5.72
C GLU A 197 13.77 -22.68 -4.75
N GLN A 198 14.16 -22.33 -3.52
CA GLN A 198 13.27 -21.78 -2.50
C GLN A 198 12.73 -20.42 -2.89
N GLU A 199 13.56 -19.54 -3.48
CA GLU A 199 13.12 -18.26 -4.03
C GLU A 199 12.05 -18.47 -5.12
N VAL A 200 12.34 -19.30 -6.12
CA VAL A 200 11.41 -19.60 -7.23
C VAL A 200 10.09 -20.19 -6.69
N TRP A 201 10.18 -21.09 -5.72
CA TRP A 201 8.99 -21.69 -5.10
C TRP A 201 8.13 -20.64 -4.38
N LEU A 202 8.75 -19.78 -3.56
CA LEU A 202 8.05 -18.73 -2.83
C LEU A 202 7.39 -17.72 -3.77
N PHE A 203 8.13 -17.21 -4.78
CA PHE A 203 7.59 -16.26 -5.74
C PHE A 203 6.50 -16.85 -6.63
N ARG A 204 6.62 -18.12 -7.02
CA ARG A 204 5.60 -18.84 -7.77
C ARG A 204 4.31 -18.95 -6.96
N LYS A 205 4.40 -19.38 -5.70
CA LYS A 205 3.25 -19.53 -4.80
C LYS A 205 2.63 -18.16 -4.52
N PHE A 206 3.43 -17.14 -4.23
CA PHE A 206 2.99 -15.77 -4.00
C PHE A 206 2.16 -15.22 -5.17
N ASN A 207 2.67 -15.31 -6.40
CA ASN A 207 1.96 -14.82 -7.58
C ASN A 207 0.73 -15.67 -7.94
N TYR A 208 0.79 -17.00 -7.72
CA TYR A 208 -0.36 -17.87 -7.93
C TYR A 208 -1.52 -17.57 -6.98
N LEU A 209 -1.25 -17.33 -5.70
CA LEU A 209 -2.30 -16.96 -4.75
C LEU A 209 -2.93 -15.62 -5.11
N LYS A 210 -2.14 -14.65 -5.56
CA LYS A 210 -2.65 -13.38 -6.09
C LYS A 210 -3.55 -13.58 -7.32
N TYR A 211 -3.10 -14.39 -8.27
CA TYR A 211 -3.91 -14.79 -9.43
C TYR A 211 -5.24 -15.41 -9.02
N LYS A 212 -5.22 -16.37 -8.08
CA LYS A 212 -6.44 -17.03 -7.57
C LYS A 212 -7.37 -16.04 -6.86
N ALA A 213 -6.81 -15.15 -6.03
CA ALA A 213 -7.56 -14.10 -5.34
C ALA A 213 -8.18 -13.10 -6.33
N THR A 214 -7.49 -12.75 -7.42
CA THR A 214 -8.01 -11.90 -8.50
C THR A 214 -9.21 -12.57 -9.20
N LEU A 215 -9.10 -13.84 -9.55
CA LEU A 215 -10.22 -14.59 -10.16
C LEU A 215 -11.46 -14.62 -9.25
N LEU A 216 -11.28 -14.83 -7.95
CA LEU A 216 -12.38 -14.80 -6.99
C LEU A 216 -12.95 -13.40 -6.81
N ARG A 217 -12.11 -12.36 -6.81
CA ARG A 217 -12.53 -10.95 -6.76
C ARG A 217 -13.39 -10.60 -7.98
N ASP A 218 -13.00 -11.04 -9.17
CA ASP A 218 -13.73 -10.78 -10.41
C ASP A 218 -15.10 -11.47 -10.44
N GLN A 219 -15.27 -12.58 -9.68
CA GLN A 219 -16.55 -13.24 -9.47
C GLN A 219 -17.44 -12.55 -8.42
N LEU A 220 -16.87 -11.62 -7.64
CA LEU A 220 -17.60 -10.94 -6.58
C LEU A 220 -18.54 -9.87 -7.18
N GLN A 221 -19.85 -10.14 -7.13
CA GLN A 221 -20.86 -9.17 -7.56
C GLN A 221 -20.97 -8.03 -6.55
N GLN A 222 -20.80 -6.80 -7.01
CA GLN A 222 -20.87 -5.62 -6.14
C GLN A 222 -22.25 -5.40 -5.50
N ASP A 223 -23.33 -5.73 -6.23
CA ASP A 223 -24.70 -5.52 -5.75
C ASP A 223 -25.12 -6.54 -4.68
N ARG A 224 -24.58 -7.77 -4.73
CA ARG A 224 -24.90 -8.85 -3.79
C ARG A 224 -23.61 -9.62 -3.43
N PRO A 225 -22.73 -9.04 -2.63
CA PRO A 225 -21.47 -9.68 -2.30
C PRO A 225 -21.70 -10.96 -1.49
N SER A 226 -21.09 -12.06 -1.95
CA SER A 226 -21.15 -13.35 -1.25
C SER A 226 -20.14 -13.36 -0.09
N GLY A 227 -20.64 -13.55 1.14
CA GLY A 227 -19.80 -13.67 2.35
C GLY A 227 -18.75 -14.76 2.21
N ARG A 228 -19.10 -15.93 1.65
CA ARG A 228 -18.17 -17.04 1.44
C ARG A 228 -17.01 -16.69 0.51
N LEU A 229 -17.29 -15.99 -0.60
CA LEU A 229 -16.24 -15.56 -1.52
C LEU A 229 -15.31 -14.55 -0.86
N MET A 230 -15.85 -13.63 -0.08
CA MET A 230 -15.07 -12.66 0.65
C MET A 230 -14.16 -13.32 1.69
N ASP A 231 -14.68 -14.27 2.47
CA ASP A 231 -13.89 -15.04 3.44
C ASP A 231 -12.75 -15.80 2.75
N GLN A 232 -12.99 -16.39 1.58
CA GLN A 232 -11.95 -17.08 0.80
C GLN A 232 -10.88 -16.11 0.28
N ILE A 233 -11.28 -14.93 -0.21
CA ILE A 233 -10.33 -13.90 -0.68
C ILE A 233 -9.48 -13.39 0.48
N GLU A 234 -10.08 -13.12 1.63
CA GLU A 234 -9.37 -12.65 2.82
C GLU A 234 -8.38 -13.69 3.35
N MET A 235 -8.74 -14.98 3.37
CA MET A 235 -7.81 -16.06 3.72
C MET A 235 -6.63 -16.13 2.74
N LEU A 236 -6.90 -16.09 1.44
CA LEU A 236 -5.83 -16.07 0.43
C LEU A 236 -4.94 -14.84 0.57
N TYR A 237 -5.53 -13.69 0.89
CA TYR A 237 -4.78 -12.46 1.08
C TYR A 237 -3.87 -12.53 2.31
N GLN A 238 -4.33 -13.16 3.40
CA GLN A 238 -3.49 -13.41 4.56
C GLN A 238 -2.30 -14.29 4.21
N ASP A 239 -2.52 -15.38 3.47
CA ASP A 239 -1.45 -16.26 2.98
C ASP A 239 -0.45 -15.49 2.08
N ILE A 240 -0.95 -14.59 1.23
CA ILE A 240 -0.13 -13.71 0.37
C ILE A 240 0.76 -12.81 1.23
N VAL A 241 0.20 -12.17 2.27
CA VAL A 241 0.93 -11.30 3.19
C VAL A 241 2.01 -12.09 3.94
N ASP A 242 1.71 -13.29 4.41
CA ASP A 242 2.65 -14.14 5.13
C ASP A 242 3.82 -14.58 4.23
N LEU A 243 3.53 -14.95 2.99
CA LEU A 243 4.58 -15.26 2.00
C LEU A 243 5.44 -14.05 1.67
N LYS A 244 4.82 -12.88 1.47
CA LYS A 244 5.53 -11.62 1.27
C LYS A 244 6.47 -11.33 2.43
N ASN A 245 5.96 -11.42 3.66
CA ASN A 245 6.76 -11.20 4.87
C ASN A 245 7.91 -12.20 4.97
N LYS A 246 7.69 -13.47 4.61
CA LYS A 246 8.75 -14.49 4.58
C LYS A 246 9.85 -14.14 3.58
N ILE A 247 9.50 -13.72 2.36
CA ILE A 247 10.44 -13.30 1.33
C ILE A 247 11.22 -12.06 1.80
N VAL A 248 10.52 -11.04 2.32
CA VAL A 248 11.15 -9.80 2.80
C VAL A 248 12.13 -10.11 3.92
N ARG A 249 11.71 -10.83 4.96
CA ARG A 249 12.55 -11.17 6.13
C ARG A 249 13.83 -11.90 5.72
N ALA A 250 13.76 -12.84 4.80
CA ALA A 250 14.93 -13.57 4.31
C ALA A 250 15.95 -12.66 3.58
N ASN A 251 15.52 -11.50 3.09
CA ASN A 251 16.34 -10.58 2.30
C ASN A 251 16.71 -9.27 3.03
N LEU A 252 16.30 -9.07 4.28
CA LEU A 252 16.62 -7.85 5.04
C LEU A 252 18.13 -7.64 5.21
N ARG A 253 18.91 -8.72 5.34
CA ARG A 253 20.38 -8.66 5.43
C ARG A 253 21.02 -8.01 4.20
N LEU A 254 20.42 -8.18 3.02
CA LEU A 254 20.87 -7.54 1.80
C LEU A 254 20.73 -6.01 1.90
N VAL A 255 19.60 -5.52 2.42
CA VAL A 255 19.37 -4.08 2.64
C VAL A 255 20.45 -3.50 3.56
N VAL A 256 20.69 -4.16 4.69
CA VAL A 256 21.72 -3.75 5.66
C VAL A 256 23.11 -3.69 5.01
N SER A 257 23.47 -4.69 4.19
CA SER A 257 24.77 -4.74 3.50
C SER A 257 24.94 -3.61 2.47
N ILE A 258 23.85 -3.20 1.81
CA ILE A 258 23.88 -2.10 0.84
C ILE A 258 23.91 -0.75 1.58
N ALA A 259 23.09 -0.58 2.63
CA ALA A 259 23.05 0.63 3.45
C ALA A 259 24.44 0.91 4.07
N LYS A 260 25.11 -0.11 4.63
CA LYS A 260 26.45 0.01 5.20
C LYS A 260 27.48 0.57 4.21
N ARG A 261 27.35 0.22 2.92
CA ARG A 261 28.27 0.70 1.86
C ARG A 261 27.92 2.08 1.32
N ARG A 262 26.76 2.62 1.68
CA ARG A 262 26.25 3.89 1.14
C ARG A 262 26.08 4.97 2.20
N VAL A 263 26.19 4.62 3.47
CA VAL A 263 26.11 5.57 4.56
C VAL A 263 27.29 6.53 4.49
N SER A 264 27.04 7.81 4.53
CA SER A 264 28.03 8.86 4.70
C SER A 264 28.02 9.39 6.16
N ALA A 265 29.00 10.19 6.54
CA ALA A 265 29.08 10.74 7.89
C ALA A 265 27.85 11.61 8.28
N SER A 266 27.15 12.14 7.28
CA SER A 266 25.96 13.00 7.47
C SER A 266 24.65 12.21 7.50
N ASP A 267 24.65 10.92 7.13
CA ASP A 267 23.41 10.15 6.96
C ASP A 267 23.12 9.27 8.17
N SER A 268 21.84 9.13 8.52
CA SER A 268 21.41 8.16 9.49
C SER A 268 21.37 6.75 8.87
N PHE A 269 22.17 5.84 9.39
CA PHE A 269 22.20 4.45 8.95
C PHE A 269 20.82 3.78 9.01
N PHE A 270 20.05 4.03 10.07
CA PHE A 270 18.73 3.43 10.25
C PHE A 270 17.68 3.99 9.30
N ASP A 271 17.80 5.26 8.90
CA ASP A 271 16.91 5.87 7.92
C ASP A 271 17.16 5.24 6.53
N LEU A 272 18.43 5.07 6.15
CA LEU A 272 18.78 4.33 4.93
C LEU A 272 18.27 2.88 4.96
N VAL A 273 18.40 2.18 6.08
CA VAL A 273 17.86 0.82 6.22
C VAL A 273 16.33 0.82 6.05
N SER A 274 15.64 1.79 6.65
CA SER A 274 14.19 1.92 6.53
C SER A 274 13.75 2.17 5.09
N ASP A 275 14.41 3.11 4.40
CA ASP A 275 14.14 3.45 3.01
C ASP A 275 14.46 2.27 2.06
N GLY A 276 15.57 1.57 2.35
CA GLY A 276 15.94 0.33 1.67
C GLY A 276 14.92 -0.80 1.86
N ASN A 277 14.36 -0.95 3.06
CA ASN A 277 13.30 -1.93 3.33
C ASN A 277 12.02 -1.62 2.54
N MET A 278 11.64 -0.35 2.41
CA MET A 278 10.52 0.05 1.56
C MET A 278 10.77 -0.28 0.09
N SER A 279 12.00 -0.10 -0.39
CA SER A 279 12.41 -0.46 -1.75
C SER A 279 12.42 -1.96 -1.97
N LEU A 280 12.87 -2.75 -0.98
CA LEU A 280 12.83 -4.21 -1.00
C LEU A 280 11.38 -4.71 -1.09
N MET A 281 10.45 -4.16 -0.30
CA MET A 281 9.03 -4.54 -0.34
C MET A 281 8.41 -4.27 -1.71
N ARG A 282 8.75 -3.12 -2.34
CA ARG A 282 8.32 -2.81 -3.71
C ARG A 282 8.97 -3.74 -4.75
N ALA A 283 10.22 -4.14 -4.53
CA ALA A 283 10.92 -5.08 -5.40
C ALA A 283 10.26 -6.47 -5.38
N VAL A 284 9.82 -6.95 -4.22
CA VAL A 284 9.08 -8.23 -4.09
C VAL A 284 7.82 -8.24 -4.94
N GLU A 285 7.09 -7.12 -5.00
CA GLU A 285 5.85 -7.01 -5.79
C GLU A 285 6.10 -7.07 -7.31
N LYS A 286 7.25 -6.60 -7.76
CA LYS A 286 7.55 -6.42 -9.19
C LYS A 286 8.54 -7.44 -9.76
N PHE A 287 9.04 -8.36 -8.94
CA PHE A 287 10.03 -9.33 -9.38
C PHE A 287 9.41 -10.44 -10.24
N ASP A 288 9.95 -10.60 -11.45
CA ASP A 288 9.61 -11.68 -12.36
C ASP A 288 10.61 -12.85 -12.20
N TYR A 289 10.19 -13.86 -11.46
CA TYR A 289 10.98 -15.06 -11.20
C TYR A 289 11.16 -15.96 -12.44
N ALA A 290 10.33 -15.79 -13.49
CA ALA A 290 10.41 -16.60 -14.70
C ALA A 290 11.59 -16.22 -15.59
N ARG A 291 12.15 -15.03 -15.43
CA ARG A 291 13.34 -14.56 -16.15
C ARG A 291 14.64 -15.25 -15.74
N GLY A 292 14.62 -16.08 -14.71
CA GLY A 292 15.79 -16.83 -14.26
C GLY A 292 16.86 -16.04 -13.50
N ASN A 293 16.65 -14.75 -13.27
CA ASN A 293 17.54 -13.92 -12.45
C ASN A 293 17.38 -14.22 -10.96
N LYS A 294 18.45 -14.00 -10.17
CA LYS A 294 18.35 -14.05 -8.70
C LYS A 294 17.62 -12.82 -8.17
N PHE A 295 16.77 -13.01 -7.18
CA PHE A 295 16.05 -11.90 -6.53
C PHE A 295 17.01 -10.87 -5.91
N SER A 296 18.14 -11.34 -5.32
CA SER A 296 19.15 -10.46 -4.74
C SER A 296 19.75 -9.46 -5.75
N THR A 297 19.96 -9.87 -7.00
CA THR A 297 20.46 -8.98 -8.07
C THR A 297 19.44 -7.89 -8.41
N TYR A 298 18.18 -8.28 -8.59
CA TYR A 298 17.11 -7.33 -8.90
C TYR A 298 16.85 -6.35 -7.75
N SER A 299 16.74 -6.86 -6.53
CA SER A 299 16.47 -6.04 -5.36
C SER A 299 17.62 -5.11 -5.00
N SER A 300 18.89 -5.54 -5.18
CA SER A 300 20.06 -4.66 -5.02
C SER A 300 19.99 -3.46 -5.95
N TRP A 301 19.66 -3.70 -7.22
CA TRP A 301 19.51 -2.62 -8.19
C TRP A 301 18.35 -1.68 -7.83
N ALA A 302 17.21 -2.22 -7.40
CA ALA A 302 16.05 -1.43 -6.98
C ALA A 302 16.36 -0.54 -5.77
N ILE A 303 17.08 -1.09 -4.76
CA ILE A 303 17.49 -0.36 -3.56
C ILE A 303 18.50 0.75 -3.93
N MET A 304 19.53 0.42 -4.72
CA MET A 304 20.54 1.41 -5.15
C MET A 304 19.91 2.55 -5.96
N LYS A 305 18.97 2.24 -6.87
CA LYS A 305 18.23 3.25 -7.62
C LYS A 305 17.38 4.16 -6.72
N ASN A 306 16.81 3.62 -5.66
CA ASN A 306 16.08 4.42 -4.69
C ASN A 306 17.03 5.34 -3.92
N TYR A 307 18.14 4.83 -3.40
CA TYR A 307 19.14 5.63 -2.68
C TYR A 307 19.72 6.77 -3.54
N ALA A 308 19.96 6.51 -4.83
CA ALA A 308 20.40 7.56 -5.76
C ALA A 308 19.39 8.72 -5.91
N ARG A 309 18.14 8.53 -5.52
CA ARG A 309 17.09 9.56 -5.55
C ARG A 309 16.80 10.15 -4.17
N SER A 310 16.77 9.31 -3.12
CA SER A 310 16.39 9.75 -1.76
C SER A 310 17.51 10.53 -1.10
N ILE A 311 18.76 10.07 -1.15
CA ILE A 311 19.90 10.71 -0.50
C ILE A 311 20.06 12.19 -0.92
N PRO A 312 20.14 12.55 -2.22
CA PRO A 312 20.25 13.95 -2.63
C PRO A 312 19.05 14.80 -2.21
N ASN A 313 17.85 14.23 -2.18
CA ASN A 313 16.66 14.95 -1.75
C ASN A 313 16.65 15.23 -0.25
N GLU A 314 17.06 14.26 0.56
CA GLU A 314 17.20 14.45 2.02
C GLU A 314 18.26 15.50 2.36
N HIS A 315 19.41 15.48 1.66
CA HIS A 315 20.42 16.53 1.80
C HIS A 315 19.85 17.91 1.47
N LYS A 316 19.15 18.06 0.34
CA LYS A 316 18.51 19.34 -0.01
C LYS A 316 17.48 19.80 1.00
N VAL A 317 16.68 18.89 1.56
CA VAL A 317 15.71 19.22 2.61
C VAL A 317 16.44 19.66 3.88
N ARG A 318 17.45 18.90 4.32
CA ARG A 318 18.26 19.19 5.50
C ARG A 318 18.99 20.53 5.38
N ASP A 319 19.55 20.82 4.20
CA ASP A 319 20.22 22.09 3.92
C ASP A 319 19.26 23.27 3.97
N ARG A 320 18.02 23.11 3.46
CA ARG A 320 16.96 24.13 3.60
C ARG A 320 16.58 24.37 5.06
N PHE A 321 16.42 23.31 5.86
CA PHE A 321 16.13 23.46 7.30
C PHE A 321 17.32 24.08 8.06
N ARG A 322 18.55 23.71 7.73
CA ARG A 322 19.76 24.36 8.30
C ARG A 322 19.84 25.82 7.88
N ALA A 323 19.54 26.16 6.63
CA ALA A 323 19.51 27.54 6.18
C ALA A 323 18.43 28.35 6.91
N ALA A 324 17.22 27.76 7.14
CA ALA A 324 16.16 28.42 7.90
C ALA A 324 16.54 28.65 9.39
N ASP A 325 17.19 27.68 10.04
CA ASP A 325 17.72 27.83 11.40
C ASP A 325 18.89 28.84 11.45
N THR A 326 19.68 28.90 10.38
CA THR A 326 20.82 29.82 10.27
C THR A 326 20.37 31.23 9.96
N GLU A 327 19.34 31.46 9.16
CA GLU A 327 18.74 32.79 8.93
C GLU A 327 18.16 33.41 10.21
N LEU A 328 17.61 32.58 11.13
CA LEU A 328 17.14 33.03 12.45
C LEU A 328 18.30 33.32 13.42
N LEU A 329 19.50 32.73 13.25
CA LEU A 329 20.68 32.90 14.07
C LEU A 329 21.73 33.82 13.43
N GLN A 330 21.71 34.01 12.11
CA GLN A 330 22.66 34.82 11.34
C GLN A 330 22.21 36.26 11.06
N ALA A 331 21.34 36.81 11.89
CA ALA A 331 21.30 38.27 11.99
C ALA A 331 22.62 38.84 12.50
N THR A 332 23.64 37.98 12.78
CA THR A 332 24.97 38.40 13.24
C THR A 332 26.01 37.28 13.04
N ALA A 333 26.56 37.09 11.84
CA ALA A 333 27.93 36.53 11.66
C ALA A 333 28.33 36.36 10.17
N ASP A 334 29.43 36.92 9.86
CA ASP A 334 30.41 36.95 8.78
C ASP A 334 30.41 35.82 7.73
N GLU A 335 30.17 36.19 6.44
CA GLU A 335 30.08 35.30 5.28
C GLU A 335 31.43 34.91 4.64
N SER A 336 32.58 35.25 5.21
CA SER A 336 33.86 35.15 4.48
C SER A 336 34.62 33.82 4.62
N THR A 337 34.23 32.94 5.55
CA THR A 337 35.02 31.75 5.88
C THR A 337 34.65 30.48 5.07
N ASP A 338 33.39 30.34 4.65
CA ASP A 338 32.92 29.11 4.05
C ASP A 338 33.30 28.96 2.56
N GLU A 339 33.45 30.06 1.86
CA GLU A 339 33.87 30.06 0.44
C GLU A 339 35.36 29.69 0.30
N THR A 340 36.16 30.03 1.27
CA THR A 340 37.59 29.69 1.31
C THR A 340 37.81 28.19 1.56
N TYR A 341 37.03 27.58 2.45
CA TYR A 341 37.08 26.14 2.71
C TYR A 341 36.57 25.30 1.51
N ARG A 342 35.56 25.78 0.79
CA ARG A 342 35.08 25.11 -0.44
C ARG A 342 36.13 25.16 -1.55
N ARG A 343 36.75 26.29 -1.75
CA ARG A 343 37.85 26.47 -2.75
C ARG A 343 39.09 25.63 -2.40
N MET A 344 39.45 25.51 -1.11
CA MET A 344 40.49 24.61 -0.67
C MET A 344 40.18 23.14 -0.92
N ALA A 345 38.98 22.69 -0.54
CA ALA A 345 38.54 21.29 -0.76
C ALA A 345 38.41 20.93 -2.24
N GLU A 346 38.05 21.89 -3.10
CA GLU A 346 38.04 21.70 -4.57
C GLU A 346 39.46 21.65 -5.16
N SER A 347 40.36 22.51 -4.67
CA SER A 347 41.76 22.52 -5.04
C SER A 347 42.45 21.21 -4.66
N ASP A 348 42.21 20.68 -3.46
CA ASP A 348 42.80 19.45 -2.99
C ASP A 348 42.30 18.22 -3.81
N ARG A 349 41.04 18.24 -4.20
CA ARG A 349 40.50 17.17 -5.09
C ARG A 349 41.11 17.24 -6.49
N LEU A 350 41.27 18.39 -7.08
CA LEU A 350 41.92 18.58 -8.36
C LEU A 350 43.38 18.11 -8.30
N HIS A 351 44.08 18.45 -7.25
CA HIS A 351 45.49 18.03 -7.03
C HIS A 351 45.60 16.49 -6.87
N GLN A 352 44.65 15.85 -6.21
CA GLN A 352 44.62 14.40 -6.13
C GLN A 352 44.37 13.74 -7.51
N VAL A 353 43.45 14.27 -8.31
CA VAL A 353 43.20 13.78 -9.68
C VAL A 353 44.44 13.93 -10.55
N GLU A 354 45.15 15.05 -10.50
CA GLU A 354 46.42 15.28 -11.20
C GLU A 354 47.49 14.26 -10.83
N LYS A 355 47.70 13.99 -9.54
CA LYS A 355 48.60 12.93 -9.05
C LYS A 355 48.29 11.55 -9.56
N PHE A 356 47.01 11.22 -9.73
CA PHE A 356 46.62 9.93 -10.32
C PHE A 356 46.83 9.89 -11.83
N LEU A 357 46.62 11.01 -12.52
CA LEU A 357 46.87 11.11 -13.96
C LEU A 357 48.38 10.99 -14.29
N ASP A 358 49.26 11.47 -13.42
CA ASP A 358 50.72 11.35 -13.57
C ASP A 358 51.23 9.89 -13.48
N ARG A 359 50.44 8.97 -12.94
CA ARG A 359 50.76 7.54 -12.91
C ARG A 359 50.41 6.80 -14.21
N LEU A 360 49.75 7.47 -15.16
CA LEU A 360 49.41 6.91 -16.46
C LEU A 360 50.52 7.16 -17.49
N GLU A 361 50.60 6.30 -18.50
CA GLU A 361 51.47 6.58 -19.64
C GLU A 361 50.99 7.82 -20.41
N PRO A 362 51.88 8.59 -21.07
CA PRO A 362 51.51 9.84 -21.74
C PRO A 362 50.37 9.69 -22.75
N ARG A 363 50.25 8.54 -23.41
CA ARG A 363 49.14 8.24 -24.34
C ARG A 363 47.84 7.95 -23.61
N GLU A 364 47.91 7.23 -22.49
CA GLU A 364 46.74 6.92 -21.65
C GLU A 364 46.22 8.19 -21.02
N GLN A 365 47.10 9.03 -20.48
CA GLN A 365 46.77 10.33 -19.90
C GLN A 365 46.08 11.25 -20.91
N THR A 366 46.63 11.39 -22.13
CA THR A 366 46.01 12.22 -23.19
C THR A 366 44.62 11.75 -23.55
N ILE A 367 44.37 10.45 -23.61
CA ILE A 367 43.04 9.89 -23.92
C ILE A 367 42.05 10.22 -22.80
N ILE A 368 42.40 10.02 -21.53
CA ILE A 368 41.55 10.31 -20.40
C ILE A 368 41.25 11.80 -20.30
N VAL A 369 42.27 12.65 -20.41
CA VAL A 369 42.11 14.10 -20.33
C VAL A 369 41.16 14.64 -21.43
N ARG A 370 41.33 14.24 -22.68
CA ARG A 370 40.45 14.65 -23.78
C ARG A 370 39.05 14.04 -23.69
N ARG A 371 38.96 12.80 -23.25
CA ARG A 371 37.69 12.08 -23.17
C ARG A 371 36.76 12.66 -22.11
N TYR A 372 37.33 13.11 -20.98
CA TYR A 372 36.57 13.64 -19.84
C TYR A 372 36.66 15.16 -19.68
N GLY A 373 37.40 15.86 -20.56
CA GLY A 373 37.52 17.32 -20.51
C GLY A 373 38.24 17.83 -19.29
N LEU A 374 39.26 17.13 -18.77
CA LEU A 374 39.92 17.45 -17.50
C LEU A 374 40.83 18.68 -17.55
N ASN A 375 41.15 19.23 -18.73
CA ASN A 375 42.02 20.42 -18.92
C ASN A 375 41.28 21.75 -18.85
N HIS A 376 39.95 21.76 -18.69
CA HIS A 376 39.12 22.97 -18.77
C HIS A 376 39.22 23.78 -20.07
N GLU A 377 40.02 23.38 -21.04
CA GLU A 377 40.20 24.08 -22.32
C GLU A 377 39.29 23.54 -23.44
N HIS A 378 38.81 22.30 -23.32
CA HIS A 378 38.03 21.64 -24.36
C HIS A 378 36.86 20.84 -23.74
N ASP A 379 35.74 20.85 -24.44
CA ASP A 379 34.61 19.98 -24.09
C ASP A 379 34.98 18.48 -24.22
N PRO A 380 34.32 17.57 -23.47
CA PRO A 380 34.57 16.12 -23.57
C PRO A 380 34.41 15.59 -24.99
N GLU A 381 35.46 15.00 -25.54
CA GLU A 381 35.49 14.46 -26.89
C GLU A 381 34.93 13.02 -26.95
N THR A 382 34.33 12.65 -28.10
CA THR A 382 33.88 11.26 -28.32
C THR A 382 35.06 10.33 -28.66
N LEU A 383 34.87 9.02 -28.46
CA LEU A 383 35.91 8.01 -28.81
C LEU A 383 36.37 8.08 -30.27
N LYS A 384 35.52 8.57 -31.17
CA LYS A 384 35.82 8.73 -32.60
C LYS A 384 36.72 9.96 -32.82
N GLU A 385 36.43 11.05 -32.16
CA GLU A 385 37.20 12.31 -32.23
C GLU A 385 38.59 12.14 -31.66
N VAL A 386 38.69 11.54 -30.44
CA VAL A 386 39.96 11.21 -29.83
C VAL A 386 40.77 10.25 -30.70
N GLY A 387 40.13 9.25 -31.33
CA GLY A 387 40.75 8.33 -32.26
C GLY A 387 41.29 9.03 -33.49
N SER A 388 40.53 9.96 -34.09
CA SER A 388 40.96 10.74 -35.22
C SER A 388 42.14 11.64 -34.90
N ALA A 389 42.15 12.26 -33.69
CA ALA A 389 43.23 13.14 -33.26
C ALA A 389 44.56 12.40 -32.97
N LEU A 390 44.49 11.13 -32.52
CA LEU A 390 45.64 10.31 -32.18
C LEU A 390 46.04 9.31 -33.27
N GLY A 391 45.36 9.30 -34.40
CA GLY A 391 45.65 8.42 -35.55
C GLY A 391 45.37 6.93 -35.25
N VAL A 392 44.38 6.63 -34.35
CA VAL A 392 44.02 5.26 -33.96
C VAL A 392 42.55 4.99 -34.13
N THR A 393 42.17 3.73 -34.21
CA THR A 393 40.78 3.33 -34.35
C THR A 393 39.98 3.59 -33.07
N LYS A 394 38.68 3.87 -33.20
CA LYS A 394 37.76 4.00 -32.07
C LYS A 394 37.88 2.84 -31.06
N GLU A 395 37.97 1.63 -31.55
CA GLU A 395 38.10 0.43 -30.70
C GLU A 395 39.44 0.40 -29.95
N ARG A 396 40.49 0.88 -30.55
CA ARG A 396 41.79 1.00 -29.89
C ARG A 396 41.79 2.03 -28.78
N VAL A 397 41.09 3.18 -29.00
CA VAL A 397 40.90 4.20 -27.95
C VAL A 397 40.13 3.59 -26.76
N ARG A 398 39.04 2.84 -27.02
CA ARG A 398 38.26 2.18 -26.01
C ARG A 398 39.05 1.19 -25.16
N GLN A 399 39.93 0.42 -25.80
CA GLN A 399 40.83 -0.53 -25.11
C GLN A 399 41.81 0.19 -24.20
N ILE A 400 42.40 1.31 -24.68
CA ILE A 400 43.36 2.10 -23.88
C ILE A 400 42.64 2.79 -22.74
N GLU A 401 41.49 3.38 -22.97
CA GLU A 401 40.61 3.99 -21.94
C GLU A 401 40.30 3.00 -20.82
N ALA A 402 39.85 1.76 -21.18
CA ALA A 402 39.54 0.72 -20.21
C ALA A 402 40.75 0.34 -19.33
N LYS A 403 41.94 0.22 -19.95
CA LYS A 403 43.18 -0.06 -19.21
C LYS A 403 43.60 1.09 -18.31
N ALA A 404 43.48 2.32 -18.78
CA ALA A 404 43.82 3.52 -18.01
C ALA A 404 42.89 3.66 -16.78
N LEU A 405 41.59 3.48 -16.96
CA LEU A 405 40.61 3.49 -15.87
C LEU A 405 40.85 2.38 -14.83
N GLU A 406 41.29 1.18 -15.28
CA GLU A 406 41.66 0.08 -14.38
C GLU A 406 42.91 0.43 -13.55
N LYS A 407 43.93 1.05 -14.18
CA LYS A 407 45.14 1.52 -13.48
C LYS A 407 44.80 2.61 -12.44
N LEU A 408 43.98 3.59 -12.82
CA LEU A 408 43.50 4.65 -11.91
C LEU A 408 42.75 4.07 -10.72
N ARG A 409 41.86 3.11 -10.97
CA ARG A 409 41.12 2.42 -9.92
C ARG A 409 41.98 1.69 -8.93
N LYS A 410 42.95 0.94 -9.42
CA LYS A 410 43.95 0.23 -8.58
C LYS A 410 44.78 1.22 -7.76
N ALA A 411 45.16 2.36 -8.34
CA ALA A 411 45.91 3.40 -7.65
C ALA A 411 45.08 4.05 -6.54
N ALA A 412 43.79 4.33 -6.79
CA ALA A 412 42.89 4.88 -5.80
C ALA A 412 42.57 3.88 -4.66
N GLU A 413 42.41 2.58 -4.98
CA GLU A 413 42.21 1.53 -3.99
C GLU A 413 43.45 1.35 -3.10
N ALA A 414 44.63 1.46 -3.64
CA ALA A 414 45.89 1.36 -2.89
C ALA A 414 46.08 2.56 -1.95
N GLU A 415 45.72 3.77 -2.36
CA GLU A 415 45.81 4.99 -1.54
C GLU A 415 44.74 5.05 -0.44
N ALA A 416 43.54 4.52 -0.70
CA ALA A 416 42.48 4.37 0.29
C ALA A 416 42.79 3.31 1.38
N MET A 417 43.75 2.44 1.15
CA MET A 417 44.24 1.42 2.11
C MET A 417 45.39 1.89 2.98
N LEU A 418 46.01 3.04 2.69
CA LEU A 418 47.05 3.59 3.52
C LEU A 418 46.37 4.41 4.65
N PRO A 419 46.59 4.07 5.97
CA PRO A 419 46.11 4.90 7.04
C PRO A 419 46.86 6.26 6.98
N GLU A 420 46.13 7.34 7.15
CA GLU A 420 46.73 8.70 7.36
C GLU A 420 47.66 8.61 8.56
N ILE A 421 48.96 8.55 8.28
CA ILE A 421 50.02 8.74 9.28
C ILE A 421 50.50 10.18 9.10
N GLY A 422 50.05 11.05 10.03
CA GLY A 422 50.52 12.42 10.15
C GLY A 422 49.53 13.34 10.81
#